data_dd0a7579325b2eb0441bc605951374b8
#
_entry.id   dd0a7579325b2eb0441bc605951374b8
#
_cell.length_a   1.000
_cell.length_b   1.000
_cell.length_c   1.000
_cell.angle_alpha   90.00
_cell.angle_beta   90.00
_cell.angle_gamma   90.00
#
_symmetry.space_group_name_H-M   'P 1'
#
loop_
_entity.id
_entity.type
_entity.pdbx_description
1 polymer ?
#
loop_
_entity_poly.entity_id
_entity_poly.type
_entity_poly.pdbx_seq_one_letter_code
_entity_poly.pdbx_strand_id
1 'polypeptide(L)'
;MEKIEITVKSVKKREGTDRYTICFTLCGDGGTEEQNHVLLGAFLPFEVAVGDRLCAEEYEEFVRGAESSAAAYKGADLLDLGDHSQKMLCDKLRRKGFSAEAAERACSYLAKKGMLREGDYMVRCMEYLCTKKRYGPMRIRAELIRKGIRVSRYAEIYEQTMQSLDFEAALQKRVSQLRPTAFSVQQRQKTIAALQRCGFPLPMIRRALTDCAPQDAGEDEF
;
A
#
# COMPACT_ATOMS: atom_id res chain seq x y z
N MET A 1 4.64 -41.93 13.80
CA MET A 1 4.04 -40.95 12.86
C MET A 1 2.92 -41.67 12.15
N GLU A 2 1.70 -41.25 12.39
CA GLU A 2 0.51 -41.81 11.70
C GLU A 2 0.65 -41.61 10.20
N LYS A 3 0.48 -42.68 9.46
CA LYS A 3 0.60 -42.64 8.00
C LYS A 3 -0.76 -42.23 7.44
N ILE A 4 -0.97 -40.92 7.21
CA ILE A 4 -2.18 -40.42 6.56
C ILE A 4 -2.02 -40.68 5.05
N GLU A 5 -2.95 -41.39 4.46
CA GLU A 5 -3.03 -41.54 3.01
C GLU A 5 -3.91 -40.42 2.44
N ILE A 6 -3.35 -39.64 1.51
CA ILE A 6 -4.02 -38.49 0.90
C ILE A 6 -4.27 -38.79 -0.57
N THR A 7 -5.53 -38.77 -0.99
CA THR A 7 -5.93 -39.08 -2.37
C THR A 7 -6.77 -37.94 -2.97
N VAL A 8 -6.56 -37.62 -4.22
CA VAL A 8 -7.39 -36.65 -4.97
C VAL A 8 -8.70 -37.28 -5.37
N LYS A 9 -9.81 -36.82 -4.75
CA LYS A 9 -11.17 -37.30 -5.03
C LYS A 9 -11.80 -36.64 -6.24
N SER A 10 -11.64 -35.34 -6.40
CA SER A 10 -12.19 -34.62 -7.54
C SER A 10 -11.38 -33.36 -7.85
N VAL A 11 -11.30 -33.02 -9.13
CA VAL A 11 -10.73 -31.77 -9.65
C VAL A 11 -11.78 -31.09 -10.52
N LYS A 12 -12.21 -29.89 -10.15
CA LYS A 12 -13.22 -29.12 -10.90
C LYS A 12 -12.63 -27.75 -11.25
N LYS A 13 -12.51 -27.45 -12.53
CA LYS A 13 -12.20 -26.12 -13.03
C LYS A 13 -13.49 -25.39 -13.35
N ARG A 14 -13.68 -24.17 -12.83
CA ARG A 14 -14.85 -23.36 -13.16
C ARG A 14 -14.67 -22.74 -14.54
N GLU A 15 -15.61 -23.00 -15.45
CA GLU A 15 -15.60 -22.48 -16.82
C GLU A 15 -15.48 -20.95 -16.85
N GLY A 16 -14.68 -20.42 -17.79
CA GLY A 16 -14.45 -18.99 -17.95
C GLY A 16 -13.62 -18.33 -16.84
N THR A 17 -13.09 -19.11 -15.90
CA THR A 17 -12.27 -18.59 -14.79
C THR A 17 -11.00 -19.40 -14.59
N ASP A 18 -10.03 -18.80 -13.88
CA ASP A 18 -8.80 -19.46 -13.44
C ASP A 18 -8.96 -20.03 -12.01
N ARG A 19 -10.15 -20.60 -11.73
CA ARG A 19 -10.49 -21.11 -10.40
C ARG A 19 -10.67 -22.63 -10.44
N TYR A 20 -9.95 -23.30 -9.53
CA TYR A 20 -10.01 -24.73 -9.31
C TYR A 20 -10.63 -25.03 -7.95
N THR A 21 -11.44 -26.10 -7.87
CA THR A 21 -11.89 -26.70 -6.61
C THR A 21 -11.41 -28.13 -6.61
N ILE A 22 -10.54 -28.46 -5.66
CA ILE A 22 -9.96 -29.80 -5.53
C ILE A 22 -10.42 -30.37 -4.20
N CYS A 23 -10.99 -31.57 -4.25
CA CYS A 23 -11.38 -32.33 -3.08
C CYS A 23 -10.35 -33.42 -2.83
N PHE A 24 -9.85 -33.46 -1.61
CA PHE A 24 -8.92 -34.48 -1.11
C PHE A 24 -9.64 -35.38 -0.11
N THR A 25 -9.32 -36.67 -0.14
CA THR A 25 -9.72 -37.64 0.86
C THR A 25 -8.49 -37.97 1.71
N LEU A 26 -8.58 -37.75 3.00
CA LEU A 26 -7.53 -38.02 4.00
C LEU A 26 -7.97 -39.23 4.80
N CYS A 27 -7.23 -40.34 4.71
CA CYS A 27 -7.48 -41.58 5.44
C CYS A 27 -6.40 -41.81 6.49
N GLY A 28 -6.76 -41.89 7.76
CA GLY A 28 -5.89 -42.16 8.89
C GLY A 28 -6.57 -43.04 9.92
N ASP A 29 -5.92 -43.31 11.04
CA ASP A 29 -6.42 -44.19 12.11
C ASP A 29 -7.72 -43.68 12.76
N GLY A 30 -8.02 -42.35 12.61
CA GLY A 30 -9.25 -41.72 13.09
C GLY A 30 -10.44 -41.78 12.09
N GLY A 31 -10.25 -42.37 10.89
CA GLY A 31 -11.27 -42.46 9.86
C GLY A 31 -10.90 -41.74 8.57
N THR A 32 -11.92 -41.46 7.77
CA THR A 32 -11.78 -40.79 6.47
C THR A 32 -12.41 -39.41 6.54
N GLU A 33 -11.63 -38.37 6.18
CA GLU A 33 -12.09 -36.97 6.11
C GLU A 33 -11.96 -36.45 4.67
N GLU A 34 -12.91 -35.62 4.24
CA GLU A 34 -12.87 -34.95 2.95
C GLU A 34 -12.61 -33.46 3.14
N GLN A 35 -11.62 -32.94 2.44
CA GLN A 35 -11.27 -31.52 2.47
C GLN A 35 -11.31 -30.90 1.08
N ASN A 36 -12.02 -29.77 0.96
CA ASN A 36 -12.14 -29.03 -0.28
C ASN A 36 -11.27 -27.78 -0.26
N HIS A 37 -10.40 -27.65 -1.24
CA HIS A 37 -9.56 -26.48 -1.42
C HIS A 37 -9.93 -25.73 -2.70
N VAL A 38 -10.05 -24.40 -2.58
CA VAL A 38 -10.32 -23.51 -3.73
C VAL A 38 -9.03 -22.76 -4.06
N LEU A 39 -8.51 -22.98 -5.27
CA LEU A 39 -7.28 -22.37 -5.72
C LEU A 39 -7.51 -21.53 -6.99
N LEU A 40 -6.79 -20.43 -7.10
CA LEU A 40 -6.51 -19.78 -8.39
C LEU A 40 -5.39 -20.55 -9.09
N GLY A 41 -5.43 -20.67 -10.42
CA GLY A 41 -4.41 -21.40 -11.17
C GLY A 41 -2.99 -20.88 -10.94
N ALA A 42 -2.86 -19.58 -10.67
CA ALA A 42 -1.57 -18.98 -10.30
C ALA A 42 -0.97 -19.49 -8.97
N PHE A 43 -1.77 -20.15 -8.13
CA PHE A 43 -1.37 -20.73 -6.84
C PHE A 43 -1.49 -22.25 -6.80
N LEU A 44 -1.82 -22.86 -7.93
CA LEU A 44 -1.77 -24.31 -8.07
C LEU A 44 -0.30 -24.76 -8.07
N PRO A 45 0.13 -25.62 -7.14
CA PRO A 45 1.53 -26.02 -7.04
C PRO A 45 1.97 -26.87 -8.26
N PHE A 46 1.12 -27.82 -8.63
CA PHE A 46 1.30 -28.70 -9.81
C PHE A 46 -0.09 -29.24 -10.23
N GLU A 47 -0.15 -29.83 -11.44
CA GLU A 47 -1.36 -30.47 -11.93
C GLU A 47 -1.59 -31.81 -11.23
N VAL A 48 -2.83 -32.08 -10.87
CA VAL A 48 -3.27 -33.36 -10.28
C VAL A 48 -4.50 -33.91 -10.99
N ALA A 49 -4.60 -35.22 -11.03
CA ALA A 49 -5.73 -35.97 -11.55
C ALA A 49 -6.48 -36.69 -10.44
N VAL A 50 -7.72 -37.08 -10.74
CA VAL A 50 -8.52 -37.89 -9.82
C VAL A 50 -7.86 -39.25 -9.63
N GLY A 51 -7.67 -39.65 -8.37
CA GLY A 51 -7.00 -40.88 -7.99
C GLY A 51 -5.51 -40.71 -7.64
N ASP A 52 -4.92 -39.55 -7.91
CA ASP A 52 -3.51 -39.30 -7.50
C ASP A 52 -3.36 -39.37 -5.99
N ARG A 53 -2.24 -39.96 -5.55
CA ARG A 53 -1.86 -40.02 -4.14
C ARG A 53 -0.76 -39.02 -3.87
N LEU A 54 -0.91 -38.25 -2.81
CA LEU A 54 0.01 -37.21 -2.41
C LEU A 54 0.70 -37.58 -1.09
N CYS A 55 1.97 -37.17 -0.97
CA CYS A 55 2.61 -37.15 0.34
C CYS A 55 2.14 -35.91 1.16
N ALA A 56 2.46 -35.87 2.43
CA ALA A 56 2.04 -34.79 3.33
C ALA A 56 2.58 -33.42 2.86
N GLU A 57 3.82 -33.36 2.41
CA GLU A 57 4.47 -32.15 1.94
C GLU A 57 3.79 -31.60 0.67
N GLU A 58 3.45 -32.45 -0.27
CA GLU A 58 2.74 -32.09 -1.50
C GLU A 58 1.34 -31.55 -1.19
N TYR A 59 0.64 -32.18 -0.26
CA TYR A 59 -0.68 -31.73 0.19
C TYR A 59 -0.61 -30.36 0.87
N GLU A 60 0.40 -30.13 1.73
CA GLU A 60 0.61 -28.83 2.35
C GLU A 60 0.82 -27.70 1.33
N GLU A 61 1.41 -27.99 0.16
CA GLU A 61 1.54 -26.98 -0.90
C GLU A 61 0.17 -26.57 -1.45
N PHE A 62 -0.79 -27.51 -1.57
CA PHE A 62 -2.17 -27.18 -1.95
C PHE A 62 -2.85 -26.34 -0.87
N VAL A 63 -2.64 -26.64 0.41
CA VAL A 63 -3.17 -25.84 1.54
C VAL A 63 -2.63 -24.41 1.48
N ARG A 64 -1.32 -24.23 1.29
CA ARG A 64 -0.69 -22.90 1.11
C ARG A 64 -1.21 -22.17 -0.14
N GLY A 65 -1.43 -22.91 -1.23
CA GLY A 65 -2.04 -22.37 -2.46
C GLY A 65 -3.48 -21.89 -2.23
N ALA A 66 -4.27 -22.66 -1.50
CA ALA A 66 -5.64 -22.31 -1.14
C ALA A 66 -5.70 -21.07 -0.24
N GLU A 67 -4.84 -20.99 0.77
CA GLU A 67 -4.72 -19.80 1.62
C GLU A 67 -4.33 -18.55 0.81
N SER A 68 -3.35 -18.67 -0.10
CA SER A 68 -2.94 -17.59 -0.98
C SER A 68 -4.07 -17.12 -1.89
N SER A 69 -4.90 -18.06 -2.37
CA SER A 69 -6.08 -17.77 -3.19
C SER A 69 -7.15 -17.01 -2.40
N ALA A 70 -7.45 -17.48 -1.18
CA ALA A 70 -8.39 -16.81 -0.28
C ALA A 70 -7.89 -15.40 0.09
N ALA A 71 -6.58 -15.23 0.33
CA ALA A 71 -5.97 -13.94 0.56
C ALA A 71 -6.09 -13.02 -0.67
N ALA A 72 -5.94 -13.55 -1.89
CA ALA A 72 -6.09 -12.76 -3.12
C ALA A 72 -7.55 -12.29 -3.33
N TYR A 73 -8.54 -13.14 -3.11
CA TYR A 73 -9.95 -12.72 -3.15
C TYR A 73 -10.22 -11.63 -2.11
N LYS A 74 -9.76 -11.83 -0.87
CA LYS A 74 -9.94 -10.82 0.17
C LYS A 74 -9.19 -9.52 -0.12
N GLY A 75 -8.03 -9.61 -0.75
CA GLY A 75 -7.26 -8.46 -1.23
C GLY A 75 -8.01 -7.68 -2.30
N ALA A 76 -8.64 -8.35 -3.26
CA ALA A 76 -9.48 -7.72 -4.27
C ALA A 76 -10.65 -6.96 -3.65
N ASP A 77 -11.41 -7.57 -2.71
CA ASP A 77 -12.47 -6.88 -1.98
C ASP A 77 -11.97 -5.60 -1.28
N LEU A 78 -10.75 -5.65 -0.71
CA LEU A 78 -10.16 -4.48 -0.04
C LEU A 78 -9.78 -3.37 -1.02
N LEU A 79 -9.35 -3.74 -2.23
CA LEU A 79 -9.02 -2.77 -3.29
C LEU A 79 -10.26 -2.14 -3.90
N ASP A 80 -11.39 -2.86 -3.97
CA ASP A 80 -12.68 -2.30 -4.39
C ASP A 80 -13.20 -1.24 -3.42
N LEU A 81 -12.86 -1.35 -2.13
CA LEU A 81 -13.20 -0.36 -1.10
C LEU A 81 -12.27 0.85 -1.07
N GLY A 82 -11.10 0.77 -1.68
CA GLY A 82 -10.15 1.88 -1.75
C GLY A 82 -8.72 1.47 -2.04
N ASP A 83 -7.95 2.46 -2.45
CA ASP A 83 -6.56 2.28 -2.84
C ASP A 83 -5.62 2.00 -1.67
N HIS A 84 -4.63 1.17 -1.94
CA HIS A 84 -3.63 0.76 -0.95
C HIS A 84 -2.23 0.72 -1.57
N SER A 85 -1.19 0.94 -0.75
CA SER A 85 0.14 0.47 -1.09
C SER A 85 0.23 -1.04 -0.91
N GLN A 86 1.20 -1.68 -1.56
CA GLN A 86 1.43 -3.12 -1.39
C GLN A 86 1.62 -3.49 0.08
N LYS A 87 2.41 -2.71 0.82
CA LYS A 87 2.63 -2.91 2.26
C LYS A 87 1.32 -2.81 3.05
N MET A 88 0.52 -1.76 2.80
CA MET A 88 -0.75 -1.58 3.51
C MET A 88 -1.73 -2.72 3.25
N LEU A 89 -1.79 -3.24 2.02
CA LEU A 89 -2.63 -4.38 1.67
C LEU A 89 -2.16 -5.64 2.39
N CYS A 90 -0.86 -5.96 2.34
CA CYS A 90 -0.28 -7.10 3.06
C CYS A 90 -0.55 -7.01 4.57
N ASP A 91 -0.33 -5.83 5.20
CA ASP A 91 -0.59 -5.63 6.62
C ASP A 91 -2.08 -5.81 6.97
N LYS A 92 -2.99 -5.43 6.06
CA LYS A 92 -4.44 -5.66 6.24
C LYS A 92 -4.81 -7.14 6.14
N LEU A 93 -4.24 -7.86 5.17
CA LEU A 93 -4.47 -9.29 5.01
C LEU A 93 -3.96 -10.07 6.23
N ARG A 94 -2.76 -9.75 6.73
CA ARG A 94 -2.22 -10.35 7.95
C ARG A 94 -3.11 -10.11 9.17
N ARG A 95 -3.65 -8.91 9.33
CA ARG A 95 -4.62 -8.60 10.41
C ARG A 95 -5.94 -9.36 10.28
N LYS A 96 -6.26 -9.88 9.08
CA LYS A 96 -7.42 -10.75 8.84
C LYS A 96 -7.13 -12.23 9.04
N GLY A 97 -5.92 -12.57 9.51
CA GLY A 97 -5.54 -13.93 9.88
C GLY A 97 -4.77 -14.70 8.80
N PHE A 98 -4.48 -14.10 7.63
CA PHE A 98 -3.65 -14.74 6.62
C PHE A 98 -2.18 -14.77 7.02
N SER A 99 -1.47 -15.84 6.67
CA SER A 99 -0.03 -15.94 6.85
C SER A 99 0.72 -14.84 6.08
N ALA A 100 1.95 -14.53 6.52
CA ALA A 100 2.78 -13.54 5.84
C ALA A 100 3.04 -13.93 4.37
N GLU A 101 3.32 -15.22 4.14
CA GLU A 101 3.56 -15.76 2.81
C GLU A 101 2.33 -15.63 1.91
N ALA A 102 1.15 -16.06 2.38
CA ALA A 102 -0.09 -15.95 1.63
C ALA A 102 -0.44 -14.50 1.29
N ALA A 103 -0.25 -13.57 2.24
CA ALA A 103 -0.48 -12.14 2.00
C ALA A 103 0.47 -11.57 0.94
N GLU A 104 1.76 -11.91 0.97
CA GLU A 104 2.75 -11.45 -0.01
C GLU A 104 2.49 -12.04 -1.41
N ARG A 105 2.19 -13.33 -1.50
CA ARG A 105 1.81 -14.00 -2.76
C ARG A 105 0.56 -13.38 -3.36
N ALA A 106 -0.48 -13.13 -2.54
CA ALA A 106 -1.71 -12.48 -2.95
C ALA A 106 -1.47 -11.05 -3.47
N CYS A 107 -0.70 -10.22 -2.74
CA CYS A 107 -0.36 -8.86 -3.16
C CYS A 107 0.41 -8.85 -4.49
N SER A 108 1.38 -9.77 -4.66
CA SER A 108 2.13 -9.90 -5.90
C SER A 108 1.25 -10.32 -7.09
N TYR A 109 0.31 -11.24 -6.86
CA TYR A 109 -0.68 -11.65 -7.86
C TYR A 109 -1.59 -10.48 -8.28
N LEU A 110 -2.16 -9.75 -7.31
CA LEU A 110 -3.04 -8.61 -7.57
C LEU A 110 -2.31 -7.47 -8.31
N ALA A 111 -1.02 -7.26 -8.02
CA ALA A 111 -0.20 -6.30 -8.75
C ALA A 111 0.03 -6.74 -10.21
N LYS A 112 0.36 -8.03 -10.44
CA LYS A 112 0.51 -8.58 -11.80
C LYS A 112 -0.80 -8.52 -12.62
N LYS A 113 -1.95 -8.67 -11.98
CA LYS A 113 -3.28 -8.51 -12.61
C LYS A 113 -3.69 -7.05 -12.81
N GLY A 114 -2.86 -6.07 -12.40
CA GLY A 114 -3.15 -4.65 -12.54
C GLY A 114 -4.23 -4.12 -11.57
N MET A 115 -4.66 -4.93 -10.60
CA MET A 115 -5.64 -4.51 -9.59
C MET A 115 -5.01 -3.64 -8.51
N LEU A 116 -3.78 -3.94 -8.11
CA LEU A 116 -2.99 -3.13 -7.17
C LEU A 116 -2.13 -2.12 -7.94
N ARG A 117 -2.61 -0.90 -8.11
CA ARG A 117 -1.97 0.20 -8.85
C ARG A 117 -1.27 1.16 -7.88
N GLU A 118 -0.14 0.74 -7.33
CA GLU A 118 0.58 1.50 -6.30
C GLU A 118 1.13 2.84 -6.82
N GLY A 119 1.53 2.93 -8.11
CA GLY A 119 1.98 4.17 -8.74
C GLY A 119 0.88 5.23 -8.75
N ASP A 120 -0.33 4.87 -9.21
CA ASP A 120 -1.48 5.78 -9.24
C ASP A 120 -1.90 6.20 -7.82
N TYR A 121 -1.84 5.27 -6.87
CA TYR A 121 -2.08 5.56 -5.46
C TYR A 121 -1.06 6.56 -4.91
N MET A 122 0.22 6.42 -5.28
CA MET A 122 1.27 7.36 -4.89
C MET A 122 0.95 8.79 -5.39
N VAL A 123 0.61 8.94 -6.66
CA VAL A 123 0.24 10.25 -7.25
C VAL A 123 -0.90 10.89 -6.48
N ARG A 124 -2.02 10.16 -6.30
CA ARG A 124 -3.18 10.68 -5.53
C ARG A 124 -2.82 11.05 -4.09
N CYS A 125 -1.94 10.28 -3.44
CA CYS A 125 -1.44 10.62 -2.12
C CYS A 125 -0.64 11.93 -2.12
N MET A 126 0.25 12.13 -3.09
CA MET A 126 1.08 13.34 -3.21
C MET A 126 0.20 14.58 -3.43
N GLU A 127 -0.73 14.51 -4.35
CA GLU A 127 -1.70 15.57 -4.62
C GLU A 127 -2.53 15.93 -3.37
N TYR A 128 -3.09 14.92 -2.70
CA TYR A 128 -3.85 15.12 -1.46
C TYR A 128 -3.02 15.76 -0.35
N LEU A 129 -1.79 15.28 -0.16
CA LEU A 129 -0.89 15.80 0.88
C LEU A 129 -0.46 17.24 0.60
N CYS A 130 -0.23 17.61 -0.67
CA CYS A 130 0.09 18.97 -1.08
C CYS A 130 -1.13 19.88 -0.97
N THR A 131 -2.25 19.52 -1.61
CA THR A 131 -3.40 20.43 -1.78
C THR A 131 -4.27 20.52 -0.51
N LYS A 132 -4.56 19.40 0.16
CA LYS A 132 -5.45 19.36 1.33
C LYS A 132 -4.70 19.49 2.65
N LYS A 133 -3.58 18.75 2.81
CA LYS A 133 -2.79 18.81 4.03
C LYS A 133 -1.77 19.96 4.03
N ARG A 134 -1.49 20.53 2.86
CA ARG A 134 -0.53 21.64 2.68
C ARG A 134 0.85 21.28 3.23
N TYR A 135 1.32 20.08 2.86
CA TYR A 135 2.64 19.60 3.20
C TYR A 135 3.66 19.97 2.12
N GLY A 136 4.85 20.29 2.55
CA GLY A 136 6.00 20.51 1.69
C GLY A 136 6.62 19.20 1.19
N PRO A 137 7.57 19.30 0.24
CA PRO A 137 8.15 18.14 -0.45
C PRO A 137 8.79 17.11 0.49
N MET A 138 9.50 17.56 1.52
CA MET A 138 10.16 16.66 2.47
C MET A 138 9.15 15.83 3.29
N ARG A 139 8.05 16.45 3.71
CA ARG A 139 7.00 15.77 4.47
C ARG A 139 6.23 14.79 3.61
N ILE A 140 5.93 15.14 2.36
CA ILE A 140 5.26 14.24 1.40
C ILE A 140 6.10 12.98 1.23
N ARG A 141 7.40 13.10 0.95
CA ARG A 141 8.30 11.95 0.83
C ARG A 141 8.28 11.07 2.08
N ALA A 142 8.36 11.67 3.27
CA ALA A 142 8.29 10.94 4.54
C ALA A 142 6.96 10.18 4.72
N GLU A 143 5.84 10.79 4.34
CA GLU A 143 4.52 10.15 4.41
C GLU A 143 4.38 8.97 3.43
N LEU A 144 4.94 9.07 2.21
CA LEU A 144 4.98 7.97 1.25
C LEU A 144 5.78 6.78 1.80
N ILE A 145 6.95 7.04 2.39
CA ILE A 145 7.79 6.02 3.03
C ILE A 145 7.01 5.38 4.20
N ARG A 146 6.35 6.17 5.04
CA ARG A 146 5.52 5.67 6.15
C ARG A 146 4.39 4.76 5.67
N LYS A 147 3.80 5.05 4.51
CA LYS A 147 2.81 4.20 3.84
C LYS A 147 3.43 2.95 3.18
N GLY A 148 4.75 2.81 3.22
CA GLY A 148 5.49 1.69 2.65
C GLY A 148 5.66 1.73 1.14
N ILE A 149 5.42 2.89 0.52
CA ILE A 149 5.63 3.09 -0.91
C ILE A 149 7.14 3.21 -1.17
N ARG A 150 7.69 2.35 -2.01
CA ARG A 150 9.08 2.42 -2.45
C ARG A 150 9.20 3.44 -3.58
N VAL A 151 9.47 4.70 -3.23
CA VAL A 151 9.57 5.82 -4.20
C VAL A 151 10.57 5.50 -5.33
N SER A 152 11.67 4.81 -5.03
CA SER A 152 12.66 4.41 -6.04
C SER A 152 12.10 3.51 -7.13
N ARG A 153 11.05 2.73 -6.85
CA ARG A 153 10.38 1.89 -7.86
C ARG A 153 9.59 2.72 -8.87
N TYR A 154 9.18 3.92 -8.49
CA TYR A 154 8.34 4.83 -9.26
C TYR A 154 9.01 6.20 -9.43
N ALA A 155 10.36 6.21 -9.56
CA ALA A 155 11.17 7.45 -9.52
C ALA A 155 10.70 8.47 -10.55
N GLU A 156 10.49 8.05 -11.79
CA GLU A 156 10.05 8.93 -12.87
C GLU A 156 8.68 9.57 -12.58
N ILE A 157 7.69 8.75 -12.20
CA ILE A 157 6.34 9.23 -11.84
C ILE A 157 6.41 10.17 -10.63
N TYR A 158 7.25 9.83 -9.64
CA TYR A 158 7.45 10.66 -8.46
C TYR A 158 8.01 12.04 -8.83
N GLU A 159 9.09 12.09 -9.62
CA GLU A 159 9.72 13.35 -10.03
C GLU A 159 8.77 14.21 -10.88
N GLN A 160 8.08 13.62 -11.86
CA GLN A 160 7.09 14.32 -12.67
C GLN A 160 5.98 14.92 -11.80
N THR A 161 5.45 14.13 -10.85
CA THR A 161 4.41 14.60 -9.93
C THR A 161 4.95 15.70 -9.03
N MET A 162 6.16 15.56 -8.47
CA MET A 162 6.77 16.59 -7.63
C MET A 162 6.94 17.92 -8.35
N GLN A 163 7.26 17.91 -9.65
CA GLN A 163 7.39 19.11 -10.47
C GLN A 163 6.04 19.78 -10.79
N SER A 164 4.98 18.98 -10.86
CA SER A 164 3.62 19.50 -11.17
C SER A 164 2.90 20.10 -9.95
N LEU A 165 3.36 19.79 -8.72
CA LEU A 165 2.72 20.26 -7.50
C LEU A 165 3.11 21.71 -7.17
N ASP A 166 2.10 22.54 -6.90
CA ASP A 166 2.29 23.95 -6.49
C ASP A 166 2.59 24.04 -4.97
N PHE A 167 3.86 23.89 -4.62
CA PHE A 167 4.32 24.02 -3.25
C PHE A 167 4.31 25.45 -2.74
N GLU A 168 4.40 26.44 -3.62
CA GLU A 168 4.38 27.85 -3.22
C GLU A 168 2.98 28.23 -2.75
N ALA A 169 1.94 27.89 -3.51
CA ALA A 169 0.57 28.09 -3.09
C ALA A 169 0.22 27.29 -1.80
N ALA A 170 0.73 26.08 -1.65
CA ALA A 170 0.54 25.29 -0.44
C ALA A 170 1.20 25.97 0.77
N LEU A 171 2.40 26.51 0.62
CA LEU A 171 3.13 27.25 1.65
C LEU A 171 2.42 28.54 2.02
N GLN A 172 2.01 29.36 1.05
CA GLN A 172 1.32 30.60 1.31
C GLN A 172 0.00 30.41 2.06
N LYS A 173 -0.80 29.40 1.66
CA LYS A 173 -2.00 29.01 2.41
C LYS A 173 -1.68 28.55 3.83
N ARG A 174 -0.50 27.96 4.07
CA ARG A 174 -0.08 27.54 5.40
C ARG A 174 0.37 28.74 6.25
N VAL A 175 1.10 29.65 5.66
CA VAL A 175 1.53 30.90 6.31
C VAL A 175 0.32 31.75 6.72
N SER A 176 -0.66 31.92 5.83
CA SER A 176 -1.89 32.68 6.13
C SER A 176 -2.70 32.06 7.28
N GLN A 177 -2.68 30.74 7.46
CA GLN A 177 -3.32 30.06 8.60
C GLN A 177 -2.63 30.32 9.93
N LEU A 178 -1.32 30.52 9.92
CA LEU A 178 -0.55 30.80 11.14
C LEU A 178 -0.75 32.23 11.63
N ARG A 179 -1.41 33.11 10.83
CA ARG A 179 -1.70 34.52 11.12
C ARG A 179 -0.53 35.19 11.86
N PRO A 180 0.59 35.44 11.23
CA PRO A 180 1.70 36.12 11.86
C PRO A 180 1.32 37.59 12.06
N THR A 181 0.77 37.94 13.23
CA THR A 181 0.25 39.30 13.54
C THR A 181 1.28 40.25 14.10
N ALA A 182 2.44 39.77 14.52
CA ALA A 182 3.57 40.61 14.94
C ALA A 182 4.87 39.82 14.86
N PHE A 183 5.82 40.31 14.14
CA PHE A 183 7.10 39.62 13.90
C PHE A 183 8.14 39.94 15.00
N SER A 184 7.88 39.48 16.24
CA SER A 184 9.02 39.34 17.15
C SER A 184 9.97 38.26 16.61
N VAL A 185 11.26 38.40 16.85
CA VAL A 185 12.26 37.39 16.42
C VAL A 185 11.91 36.00 16.88
N GLN A 186 11.36 35.87 18.10
CA GLN A 186 10.92 34.59 18.66
C GLN A 186 9.71 34.00 17.91
N GLN A 187 8.74 34.80 17.52
CA GLN A 187 7.57 34.36 16.74
C GLN A 187 7.96 33.94 15.34
N ARG A 188 8.87 34.66 14.70
CA ARG A 188 9.42 34.30 13.40
C ARG A 188 10.13 32.93 13.45
N GLN A 189 10.95 32.67 14.48
CA GLN A 189 11.59 31.38 14.68
C GLN A 189 10.57 30.23 14.88
N LYS A 190 9.52 30.44 15.68
CA LYS A 190 8.44 29.47 15.88
C LYS A 190 7.69 29.15 14.60
N THR A 191 7.41 30.17 13.79
CA THR A 191 6.77 30.01 12.46
C THR A 191 7.65 29.21 11.51
N ILE A 192 8.95 29.53 11.40
CA ILE A 192 9.91 28.78 10.60
C ILE A 192 9.92 27.31 11.03
N ALA A 193 10.06 27.04 12.32
CA ALA A 193 10.09 25.67 12.84
C ALA A 193 8.77 24.92 12.55
N ALA A 194 7.62 25.58 12.60
CA ALA A 194 6.34 24.98 12.25
C ALA A 194 6.25 24.62 10.76
N LEU A 195 6.72 25.50 9.88
CA LEU A 195 6.74 25.27 8.42
C LEU A 195 7.75 24.19 8.03
N GLN A 196 8.92 24.14 8.71
CA GLN A 196 9.88 23.05 8.52
C GLN A 196 9.29 21.69 8.92
N ARG A 197 8.51 21.61 10.02
CA ARG A 197 7.79 20.39 10.39
C ARG A 197 6.73 19.99 9.36
N CYS A 198 6.19 20.96 8.63
CA CYS A 198 5.32 20.68 7.49
C CYS A 198 6.09 20.22 6.24
N GLY A 199 7.43 20.21 6.27
CA GLY A 199 8.29 19.68 5.22
C GLY A 199 8.69 20.69 4.16
N PHE A 200 8.59 22.00 4.42
CA PHE A 200 9.07 23.02 3.50
C PHE A 200 10.56 23.29 3.73
N PRO A 201 11.36 23.42 2.65
CA PRO A 201 12.78 23.81 2.75
C PRO A 201 12.94 25.25 3.28
N LEU A 202 13.99 25.48 4.06
CA LEU A 202 14.26 26.80 4.68
C LEU A 202 14.35 27.97 3.66
N PRO A 203 14.98 27.80 2.48
CA PRO A 203 15.01 28.87 1.48
C PRO A 203 13.61 29.30 1.01
N MET A 204 12.72 28.33 0.79
CA MET A 204 11.34 28.56 0.39
C MET A 204 10.55 29.30 1.49
N ILE A 205 10.72 28.88 2.75
CA ILE A 205 10.10 29.51 3.91
C ILE A 205 10.57 30.96 4.05
N ARG A 206 11.88 31.23 3.93
CA ARG A 206 12.43 32.59 4.04
C ARG A 206 11.83 33.52 2.99
N ARG A 207 11.76 33.09 1.73
CA ARG A 207 11.12 33.85 0.65
C ARG A 207 9.68 34.19 0.98
N ALA A 208 8.85 33.19 1.32
CA ALA A 208 7.44 33.39 1.65
C ALA A 208 7.22 34.33 2.87
N LEU A 209 8.13 34.34 3.84
CA LEU A 209 8.01 35.22 4.99
C LEU A 209 8.56 36.64 4.73
N THR A 210 9.40 36.85 3.69
CA THR A 210 9.84 38.19 3.25
C THR A 210 8.71 38.86 2.48
N ASP A 211 8.01 38.13 1.64
CA ASP A 211 6.88 38.64 0.85
C ASP A 211 5.66 39.02 1.72
N CYS A 212 5.61 38.53 2.98
CA CYS A 212 4.55 38.84 3.94
C CYS A 212 4.94 39.95 4.95
N ALA A 213 6.14 40.52 4.88
CA ALA A 213 6.51 41.68 5.70
C ALA A 213 5.78 42.92 5.18
N PRO A 214 5.12 43.75 6.03
CA PRO A 214 4.57 45.00 5.58
C PRO A 214 5.67 45.86 4.97
N GLN A 215 5.39 46.35 3.77
CA GLN A 215 6.21 47.41 3.12
C GLN A 215 5.94 48.77 3.80
N ASP A 216 6.22 48.87 5.10
CA ASP A 216 6.14 50.13 5.82
C ASP A 216 7.40 50.34 6.64
N ALA A 217 8.37 50.92 6.02
CA ALA A 217 9.24 51.89 6.62
C ALA A 217 9.57 52.88 5.51
N GLY A 218 8.62 53.78 5.31
CA GLY A 218 8.87 54.98 4.54
C GLY A 218 10.15 55.65 5.05
N GLU A 219 10.99 56.00 4.12
CA GLU A 219 12.02 57.02 4.32
C GLU A 219 11.31 58.27 4.84
N ASP A 220 11.42 58.55 6.12
CA ASP A 220 11.30 59.91 6.61
C ASP A 220 12.73 60.47 6.69
N GLU A 221 13.10 61.18 5.64
CA GLU A 221 14.09 62.23 5.63
C GLU A 221 13.72 63.27 6.71
N PHE A 222 14.62 63.48 7.64
CA PHE A 222 14.97 64.83 8.13
C PHE A 222 16.43 64.85 8.59
#